data_ce2bd3f2588be6928e63710df93443bf
#
_entry.id   ce2bd3f2588be6928e63710df93443bf
#
_cell.length_a   1.000
_cell.length_b   1.000
_cell.length_c   1.000
_cell.angle_alpha   90.00
_cell.angle_beta   90.00
_cell.angle_gamma   90.00
#
_symmetry.space_group_name_H-M   'P 1'
#
loop_
_entity.id
_entity.type
_entity.pdbx_description
1 polymer ?
#
loop_
_entity_poly.entity_id
_entity_poly.type
_entity_poly.pdbx_seq_one_letter_code
_entity_poly.pdbx_strand_id
1 'polypeptide(L)'
;GHIGTTLKKVDDPDKVELIKVDRSKLPPGRYRQVGFDSRQVFDIDISRVVTEYRAQILQDDKGNRYAATFPEGVTKAVQYGTGLKAHSVYMSQFQLVPYNRVQDYFSDQLHIPVSEGSIFNFNKEAFRSLVDFENRVKNELTASDLAHADETGINIGGKRHWLHCVSNDCWTLYYPHEKRGMDAINDMGVLPRFKGVLCHDHWKPYYKIDCTHALCNAHHLRELTRAWEQDDQQWAQKLKNLLETINRKVTDAGGALNVQESLKYRLKYRAILKQGDIECPEPIRPKKKGKRGRIKKSKSRNLLERLRDYEQDALRFMDN
;
A
#
# COMPACT_ATOMS: atom_id res chain seq x y z
N GLY A 1 11.34 -10.87 -18.35
CA GLY A 1 12.27 -11.07 -17.26
C GLY A 1 12.37 -9.80 -16.43
N HIS A 2 12.52 -9.91 -15.13
CA HIS A 2 12.69 -8.78 -14.22
C HIS A 2 14.09 -8.16 -14.47
N ILE A 3 14.16 -6.84 -14.69
CA ILE A 3 15.44 -6.13 -14.76
C ILE A 3 15.97 -6.02 -13.32
N GLY A 4 17.07 -6.71 -13.02
CA GLY A 4 17.73 -6.64 -11.72
C GLY A 4 18.35 -5.26 -11.48
N THR A 5 18.32 -4.80 -10.23
CA THR A 5 19.04 -3.59 -9.78
C THR A 5 20.49 -3.97 -9.46
N THR A 6 21.45 -3.29 -10.10
CA THR A 6 22.89 -3.44 -9.81
C THR A 6 23.37 -2.31 -8.92
N LEU A 7 24.24 -2.64 -7.96
CA LEU A 7 24.91 -1.66 -7.12
C LEU A 7 25.79 -0.74 -8.00
N LYS A 8 25.62 0.59 -7.86
CA LYS A 8 26.39 1.59 -8.62
C LYS A 8 27.32 2.35 -7.68
N LYS A 9 28.45 2.79 -8.20
CA LYS A 9 29.35 3.70 -7.47
C LYS A 9 28.63 5.00 -7.14
N VAL A 10 28.92 5.55 -5.96
CA VAL A 10 28.50 6.90 -5.56
C VAL A 10 29.63 7.89 -5.82
N ASP A 11 29.27 9.14 -6.15
CA ASP A 11 30.26 10.18 -6.48
C ASP A 11 30.93 10.77 -5.23
N ASP A 12 30.20 10.78 -4.10
CA ASP A 12 30.67 11.30 -2.81
C ASP A 12 30.63 10.19 -1.75
N PRO A 13 31.67 9.37 -1.62
CA PRO A 13 31.74 8.32 -0.61
C PRO A 13 32.06 8.90 0.79
N ASP A 14 31.47 8.32 1.84
CA ASP A 14 31.67 8.77 3.24
C ASP A 14 33.15 8.74 3.69
N LYS A 15 33.94 7.82 3.12
CA LYS A 15 35.35 7.66 3.45
C LYS A 15 36.18 7.28 2.21
N VAL A 16 37.32 7.91 2.07
CA VAL A 16 38.31 7.57 1.03
C VAL A 16 39.60 7.08 1.68
N GLU A 17 39.98 5.85 1.39
CA GLU A 17 41.25 5.28 1.82
C GLU A 17 42.24 5.19 0.66
N LEU A 18 43.37 5.86 0.82
CA LEU A 18 44.44 5.86 -0.18
C LEU A 18 45.41 4.71 0.06
N ILE A 19 45.36 3.70 -0.81
CA ILE A 19 46.29 2.56 -0.80
C ILE A 19 47.50 2.92 -1.64
N LYS A 20 48.67 2.99 -1.01
CA LYS A 20 49.95 3.31 -1.68
C LYS A 20 50.63 2.04 -2.14
N VAL A 21 51.30 2.14 -3.29
CA VAL A 21 52.16 1.04 -3.79
C VAL A 21 53.36 0.88 -2.86
N ASP A 22 53.64 -0.34 -2.46
CA ASP A 22 54.86 -0.69 -1.71
C ASP A 22 56.07 -0.60 -2.66
N ARG A 23 56.80 0.51 -2.52
CA ARG A 23 57.97 0.78 -3.39
C ARG A 23 59.10 -0.21 -3.20
N SER A 24 59.20 -0.92 -2.09
CA SER A 24 60.24 -1.92 -1.82
C SER A 24 60.12 -3.15 -2.76
N LYS A 25 58.94 -3.38 -3.28
CA LYS A 25 58.59 -4.50 -4.19
C LYS A 25 58.69 -4.13 -5.65
N LEU A 26 59.02 -2.89 -5.97
CA LEU A 26 59.16 -2.44 -7.36
C LEU A 26 60.57 -2.68 -7.89
N PRO A 27 60.73 -2.99 -9.19
CA PRO A 27 62.03 -3.01 -9.85
C PRO A 27 62.76 -1.66 -9.72
N PRO A 28 64.10 -1.61 -9.80
CA PRO A 28 64.83 -0.34 -9.80
C PRO A 28 64.40 0.56 -10.96
N GLY A 29 64.02 1.85 -10.63
CA GLY A 29 63.54 2.79 -11.65
C GLY A 29 62.96 4.07 -11.07
N ARG A 30 62.62 5.03 -11.95
CA ARG A 30 61.89 6.25 -11.59
C ARG A 30 60.38 6.03 -11.85
N TYR A 31 59.55 6.30 -10.85
CA TYR A 31 58.08 6.12 -10.90
C TYR A 31 57.35 7.45 -10.71
N ARG A 32 56.36 7.70 -11.56
CA ARG A 32 55.38 8.80 -11.39
C ARG A 32 53.98 8.22 -11.18
N GLN A 33 53.16 8.88 -10.39
CA GLN A 33 51.75 8.55 -10.28
C GLN A 33 51.01 8.97 -11.56
N VAL A 34 50.22 8.07 -12.13
CA VAL A 34 49.45 8.31 -13.36
C VAL A 34 47.94 8.27 -13.15
N GLY A 35 47.48 7.87 -11.96
CA GLY A 35 46.05 7.80 -11.62
C GLY A 35 45.78 6.88 -10.44
N PHE A 36 44.51 6.59 -10.28
CA PHE A 36 43.98 5.64 -9.29
C PHE A 36 43.00 4.69 -9.96
N ASP A 37 43.06 3.42 -9.60
CA ASP A 37 41.96 2.49 -9.78
C ASP A 37 41.12 2.50 -8.51
N SER A 38 39.83 2.83 -8.58
CA SER A 38 38.97 2.99 -7.42
C SER A 38 37.90 1.91 -7.36
N ARG A 39 37.71 1.32 -6.19
CA ARG A 39 36.65 0.38 -5.86
C ARG A 39 35.92 0.87 -4.63
N GLN A 40 34.61 0.65 -4.58
CA GLN A 40 33.79 1.04 -3.44
C GLN A 40 33.18 -0.21 -2.81
N VAL A 41 33.16 -0.24 -1.48
CA VAL A 41 32.52 -1.24 -0.65
C VAL A 41 31.43 -0.53 0.11
N PHE A 42 30.20 -1.02 0.02
CA PHE A 42 29.07 -0.54 0.80
C PHE A 42 28.95 -1.43 2.02
N ASP A 43 28.99 -0.84 3.18
CA ASP A 43 28.87 -1.51 4.47
C ASP A 43 27.91 -0.74 5.37
N ILE A 44 27.59 -1.27 6.52
CA ILE A 44 26.73 -0.64 7.53
C ILE A 44 27.44 -0.57 8.88
N ASP A 45 27.22 0.52 9.61
CA ASP A 45 27.55 0.66 11.03
C ASP A 45 26.26 0.85 11.81
N ILE A 46 25.98 -0.06 12.75
CA ILE A 46 24.83 -0.01 13.62
C ILE A 46 25.33 0.16 15.05
N SER A 47 25.19 1.36 15.61
CA SER A 47 25.68 1.68 16.94
C SER A 47 24.61 2.31 17.82
N ARG A 48 24.70 2.06 19.14
CA ARG A 48 23.89 2.78 20.11
C ARG A 48 24.51 4.13 20.43
N VAL A 49 23.66 5.13 20.66
CA VAL A 49 24.07 6.46 21.17
C VAL A 49 23.43 6.69 22.53
N VAL A 50 24.24 6.98 23.52
CA VAL A 50 23.81 7.37 24.87
C VAL A 50 24.26 8.79 25.14
N THR A 51 23.28 9.70 25.32
CA THR A 51 23.56 11.10 25.66
C THR A 51 23.23 11.36 27.13
N GLU A 52 24.17 11.80 27.91
CA GLU A 52 23.97 12.26 29.28
C GLU A 52 23.80 13.79 29.29
N TYR A 53 22.70 14.28 29.80
CA TYR A 53 22.44 15.69 30.02
C TYR A 53 22.70 16.01 31.47
N ARG A 54 23.62 16.94 31.74
CA ARG A 54 24.00 17.41 33.10
C ARG A 54 23.56 18.85 33.28
N ALA A 55 22.48 19.08 34.05
CA ALA A 55 21.99 20.41 34.38
C ALA A 55 22.91 21.01 35.50
N GLN A 56 23.51 22.15 35.24
CA GLN A 56 24.28 22.87 36.24
C GLN A 56 23.39 23.36 37.38
N ILE A 57 23.84 23.23 38.61
CA ILE A 57 23.19 23.79 39.81
C ILE A 57 24.12 24.81 40.44
N LEU A 58 23.64 26.05 40.53
CA LEU A 58 24.34 27.13 41.25
C LEU A 58 23.65 27.37 42.58
N GLN A 59 24.41 27.81 43.56
CA GLN A 59 23.90 28.21 44.87
C GLN A 59 24.40 29.64 45.20
N ASP A 60 23.49 30.49 45.67
CA ASP A 60 23.83 31.85 46.11
C ASP A 60 24.34 31.86 47.58
N ASP A 61 24.79 33.04 48.03
CA ASP A 61 25.30 33.22 49.38
C ASP A 61 24.23 33.05 50.48
N LYS A 62 22.94 33.00 50.10
CA LYS A 62 21.79 32.76 50.98
C LYS A 62 21.37 31.29 50.99
N GLY A 63 22.03 30.42 50.24
CA GLY A 63 21.73 29.00 50.16
C GLY A 63 20.65 28.63 49.14
N ASN A 64 20.12 29.57 48.33
CA ASN A 64 19.14 29.27 47.27
C ASN A 64 19.83 28.57 46.12
N ARG A 65 19.17 27.53 45.58
CA ARG A 65 19.68 26.74 44.46
C ARG A 65 18.93 27.05 43.16
N TYR A 66 19.69 27.20 42.08
CA TYR A 66 19.22 27.49 40.73
C TYR A 66 19.76 26.39 39.80
N ALA A 67 18.88 25.62 39.22
CA ALA A 67 19.24 24.55 38.29
C ALA A 67 18.91 24.93 36.86
N ALA A 68 19.78 24.57 35.93
CA ALA A 68 19.47 24.67 34.50
C ALA A 68 18.33 23.72 34.11
N THR A 69 17.58 24.08 33.10
CA THR A 69 16.47 23.26 32.57
C THR A 69 16.99 22.23 31.57
N PHE A 70 16.43 21.01 31.60
CA PHE A 70 16.72 20.01 30.61
C PHE A 70 16.09 20.37 29.27
N PRO A 71 16.62 19.85 28.14
CA PRO A 71 15.99 19.99 26.85
C PRO A 71 14.56 19.38 26.83
N GLU A 72 13.73 19.89 25.93
CA GLU A 72 12.38 19.38 25.75
C GLU A 72 12.40 17.85 25.49
N GLY A 73 11.47 17.13 26.12
CA GLY A 73 11.39 15.67 26.03
C GLY A 73 12.34 14.90 26.94
N VAL A 74 13.28 15.55 27.64
CA VAL A 74 14.16 14.90 28.64
C VAL A 74 13.52 15.06 30.02
N THR A 75 12.75 14.05 30.44
CA THR A 75 11.91 14.15 31.66
C THR A 75 12.21 13.08 32.71
N LYS A 76 13.00 12.03 32.35
CA LYS A 76 13.31 10.91 33.25
C LYS A 76 14.79 10.75 33.41
N ALA A 77 15.21 10.16 34.53
CA ALA A 77 16.63 9.86 34.80
C ALA A 77 17.25 8.95 33.71
N VAL A 78 16.47 8.01 33.18
CA VAL A 78 16.83 7.16 32.03
C VAL A 78 15.58 7.00 31.17
N GLN A 79 15.74 7.18 29.86
CA GLN A 79 14.63 7.04 28.89
C GLN A 79 15.12 6.61 27.53
N TYR A 80 14.21 6.03 26.74
CA TYR A 80 14.45 5.73 25.33
C TYR A 80 14.29 7.00 24.49
N GLY A 81 15.22 7.23 23.59
CA GLY A 81 15.17 8.33 22.62
C GLY A 81 14.12 8.11 21.53
N THR A 82 13.76 9.20 20.85
CA THR A 82 12.76 9.18 19.76
C THR A 82 13.17 8.29 18.58
N GLY A 83 14.47 8.25 18.24
CA GLY A 83 14.99 7.40 17.16
C GLY A 83 14.76 5.92 17.44
N LEU A 84 15.05 5.44 18.68
CA LEU A 84 14.80 4.05 19.06
C LEU A 84 13.31 3.71 19.02
N LYS A 85 12.45 4.61 19.53
CA LYS A 85 11.00 4.43 19.48
C LYS A 85 10.48 4.32 18.03
N ALA A 86 10.90 5.24 17.15
CA ALA A 86 10.52 5.25 15.75
C ALA A 86 11.00 3.98 15.02
N HIS A 87 12.23 3.53 15.28
CA HIS A 87 12.75 2.28 14.71
C HIS A 87 11.97 1.05 15.19
N SER A 88 11.59 1.00 16.46
CA SER A 88 10.74 -0.07 17.03
C SER A 88 9.37 -0.12 16.35
N VAL A 89 8.74 1.05 16.12
CA VAL A 89 7.46 1.17 15.41
C VAL A 89 7.61 0.71 13.95
N TYR A 90 8.66 1.16 13.25
CA TYR A 90 8.94 0.74 11.88
C TYR A 90 9.09 -0.78 11.77
N MET A 91 9.91 -1.40 12.62
CA MET A 91 10.10 -2.85 12.60
C MET A 91 8.81 -3.61 12.90
N SER A 92 8.05 -3.19 13.91
CA SER A 92 6.86 -3.93 14.34
C SER A 92 5.63 -3.69 13.47
N GLN A 93 5.42 -2.47 12.95
CA GLN A 93 4.20 -2.12 12.21
C GLN A 93 4.38 -2.16 10.69
N PHE A 94 5.55 -1.76 10.17
CA PHE A 94 5.80 -1.76 8.73
C PHE A 94 6.48 -3.04 8.26
N GLN A 95 7.52 -3.49 8.98
CA GLN A 95 8.23 -4.74 8.67
C GLN A 95 7.53 -5.99 9.24
N LEU A 96 6.48 -5.81 10.04
CA LEU A 96 5.69 -6.89 10.66
C LEU A 96 6.53 -7.85 11.51
N VAL A 97 7.63 -7.38 12.09
CA VAL A 97 8.49 -8.18 12.99
C VAL A 97 7.79 -8.34 14.33
N PRO A 98 7.62 -9.58 14.84
CA PRO A 98 7.05 -9.82 16.18
C PRO A 98 7.81 -9.10 17.29
N TYR A 99 7.13 -8.66 18.35
CA TYR A 99 7.73 -7.85 19.42
C TYR A 99 8.93 -8.53 20.10
N ASN A 100 8.85 -9.83 20.36
CA ASN A 100 9.98 -10.58 20.89
C ASN A 100 11.21 -10.52 19.99
N ARG A 101 11.03 -10.56 18.67
CA ARG A 101 12.14 -10.44 17.71
C ARG A 101 12.71 -9.04 17.63
N VAL A 102 11.87 -8.01 17.77
CA VAL A 102 12.33 -6.62 17.91
C VAL A 102 13.14 -6.45 19.21
N GLN A 103 12.70 -7.07 20.31
CA GLN A 103 13.45 -7.11 21.57
C GLN A 103 14.82 -7.78 21.39
N ASP A 104 14.85 -8.99 20.77
CA ASP A 104 16.09 -9.71 20.49
C ASP A 104 17.06 -8.86 19.67
N TYR A 105 16.57 -8.19 18.61
CA TYR A 105 17.39 -7.31 17.77
C TYR A 105 18.07 -6.19 18.58
N PHE A 106 17.33 -5.45 19.41
CA PHE A 106 17.91 -4.41 20.25
C PHE A 106 18.89 -4.93 21.28
N SER A 107 18.60 -6.10 21.86
CA SER A 107 19.49 -6.76 22.81
C SER A 107 20.78 -7.25 22.17
N ASP A 108 20.69 -8.00 21.09
CA ASP A 108 21.81 -8.72 20.49
C ASP A 108 22.71 -7.79 19.68
N GLN A 109 22.14 -6.86 18.91
CA GLN A 109 22.88 -5.99 18.01
C GLN A 109 23.36 -4.70 18.69
N LEU A 110 22.59 -4.18 19.65
CA LEU A 110 22.82 -2.84 20.20
C LEU A 110 23.03 -2.83 21.72
N HIS A 111 22.86 -3.97 22.38
CA HIS A 111 22.93 -4.09 23.86
C HIS A 111 21.99 -3.10 24.56
N ILE A 112 20.80 -2.86 24.01
CA ILE A 112 19.76 -2.02 24.59
C ILE A 112 18.62 -2.90 25.10
N PRO A 113 18.33 -2.93 26.41
CA PRO A 113 17.21 -3.70 26.95
C PRO A 113 15.89 -3.00 26.64
N VAL A 114 15.13 -3.54 25.65
CA VAL A 114 13.78 -3.07 25.32
C VAL A 114 12.83 -4.22 25.52
N SER A 115 11.80 -4.05 26.35
CA SER A 115 10.78 -5.09 26.56
C SER A 115 9.69 -5.03 25.51
N GLU A 116 8.99 -6.16 25.26
CA GLU A 116 7.80 -6.22 24.39
C GLU A 116 6.72 -5.20 24.83
N GLY A 117 6.52 -5.03 26.15
CA GLY A 117 5.62 -4.01 26.68
C GLY A 117 6.04 -2.58 26.36
N SER A 118 7.35 -2.30 26.29
CA SER A 118 7.85 -1.00 25.84
C SER A 118 7.55 -0.78 24.35
N ILE A 119 7.74 -1.81 23.51
CA ILE A 119 7.44 -1.74 22.07
C ILE A 119 5.94 -1.51 21.83
N PHE A 120 5.07 -2.21 22.58
CA PHE A 120 3.63 -1.95 22.56
C PHE A 120 3.29 -0.49 22.91
N ASN A 121 3.93 0.06 23.95
CA ASN A 121 3.71 1.45 24.35
C ASN A 121 4.22 2.44 23.31
N PHE A 122 5.34 2.17 22.63
CA PHE A 122 5.84 3.00 21.53
C PHE A 122 4.83 3.03 20.35
N ASN A 123 4.26 1.90 20.00
CA ASN A 123 3.20 1.82 18.99
C ASN A 123 1.96 2.62 19.39
N LYS A 124 1.55 2.53 20.66
CA LYS A 124 0.42 3.30 21.19
C LYS A 124 0.69 4.82 21.21
N GLU A 125 1.92 5.22 21.54
CA GLU A 125 2.37 6.62 21.49
C GLU A 125 2.35 7.13 20.04
N ALA A 126 2.91 6.37 19.09
CA ALA A 126 2.90 6.69 17.67
C ALA A 126 1.48 6.81 17.10
N PHE A 127 0.60 5.86 17.42
CA PHE A 127 -0.81 5.92 17.01
C PHE A 127 -1.48 7.23 17.45
N ARG A 128 -1.24 7.65 18.69
CA ARG A 128 -1.83 8.90 19.22
C ARG A 128 -1.25 10.16 18.55
N SER A 129 0.03 10.15 18.23
CA SER A 129 0.68 11.29 17.57
C SER A 129 0.35 11.43 16.09
N LEU A 130 -0.22 10.39 15.46
CA LEU A 130 -0.57 10.36 14.04
C LEU A 130 -2.02 10.80 13.74
N VAL A 131 -2.80 11.19 14.73
CA VAL A 131 -4.22 11.58 14.54
C VAL A 131 -4.37 12.73 13.53
N ASP A 132 -3.55 13.76 13.63
CA ASP A 132 -3.61 14.90 12.70
C ASP A 132 -3.17 14.50 11.29
N PHE A 133 -2.18 13.62 11.19
CA PHE A 133 -1.76 13.04 9.91
C PHE A 133 -2.88 12.20 9.28
N GLU A 134 -3.56 11.35 10.07
CA GLU A 134 -4.70 10.57 9.58
C GLU A 134 -5.83 11.48 9.08
N ASN A 135 -6.15 12.55 9.81
CA ASN A 135 -7.14 13.54 9.39
C ASN A 135 -6.74 14.23 8.08
N ARG A 136 -5.47 14.55 7.91
CA ARG A 136 -4.94 15.06 6.65
C ARG A 136 -5.13 14.06 5.51
N VAL A 137 -4.75 12.79 5.70
CA VAL A 137 -4.93 11.72 4.70
C VAL A 137 -6.40 11.57 4.30
N LYS A 138 -7.32 11.60 5.26
CA LYS A 138 -8.78 11.56 5.01
C LYS A 138 -9.24 12.72 4.14
N ASN A 139 -8.74 13.93 4.40
CA ASN A 139 -9.10 15.12 3.62
C ASN A 139 -8.51 15.05 2.19
N GLU A 140 -7.25 14.65 2.04
CA GLU A 140 -6.59 14.50 0.74
C GLU A 140 -7.29 13.43 -0.12
N LEU A 141 -7.65 12.28 0.46
CA LEU A 141 -8.42 11.24 -0.22
C LEU A 141 -9.83 11.73 -0.60
N THR A 142 -10.47 12.48 0.27
CA THR A 142 -11.82 13.03 0.00
C THR A 142 -11.81 14.04 -1.15
N ALA A 143 -10.74 14.81 -1.29
CA ALA A 143 -10.58 15.86 -2.32
C ALA A 143 -9.97 15.34 -3.64
N SER A 144 -9.56 14.06 -3.69
CA SER A 144 -8.91 13.52 -4.89
C SER A 144 -9.89 13.27 -6.04
N ASP A 145 -9.39 13.38 -7.29
CA ASP A 145 -10.18 13.13 -8.49
C ASP A 145 -10.45 11.62 -8.69
N LEU A 146 -9.54 10.76 -8.22
CA LEU A 146 -9.63 9.31 -8.30
C LEU A 146 -9.29 8.68 -6.96
N ALA A 147 -10.12 7.73 -6.54
CA ALA A 147 -9.83 6.88 -5.40
C ALA A 147 -10.20 5.41 -5.69
N HIS A 148 -9.46 4.51 -5.08
CA HIS A 148 -9.74 3.07 -5.08
C HIS A 148 -10.28 2.67 -3.72
N ALA A 149 -11.33 1.83 -3.70
CA ALA A 149 -11.88 1.29 -2.47
C ALA A 149 -12.02 -0.24 -2.56
N ASP A 150 -11.63 -0.90 -1.49
CA ASP A 150 -11.76 -2.36 -1.32
C ASP A 150 -11.87 -2.69 0.18
N GLU A 151 -12.30 -3.90 0.53
CA GLU A 151 -12.32 -4.36 1.92
C GLU A 151 -11.99 -5.86 2.00
N THR A 152 -11.32 -6.22 3.08
CA THR A 152 -11.00 -7.63 3.37
C THR A 152 -11.38 -8.02 4.78
N GLY A 153 -11.71 -9.30 4.98
CA GLY A 153 -11.99 -9.83 6.31
C GLY A 153 -10.70 -10.07 7.09
N ILE A 154 -10.64 -9.58 8.31
CA ILE A 154 -9.54 -9.79 9.26
C ILE A 154 -10.06 -10.43 10.55
N ASN A 155 -9.17 -11.05 11.33
CA ASN A 155 -9.51 -11.59 12.64
C ASN A 155 -8.84 -10.72 13.71
N ILE A 156 -9.63 -10.20 14.64
CA ILE A 156 -9.14 -9.44 15.80
C ILE A 156 -9.68 -10.08 17.05
N GLY A 157 -8.82 -10.61 17.92
CA GLY A 157 -9.21 -11.25 19.17
C GLY A 157 -10.17 -12.44 19.00
N GLY A 158 -10.02 -13.24 17.93
CA GLY A 158 -10.89 -14.38 17.62
C GLY A 158 -12.22 -14.02 16.95
N LYS A 159 -12.50 -12.72 16.73
CA LYS A 159 -13.71 -12.24 16.07
C LYS A 159 -13.42 -11.72 14.69
N ARG A 160 -14.35 -11.95 13.75
CA ARG A 160 -14.25 -11.41 12.39
C ARG A 160 -14.54 -9.93 12.39
N HIS A 161 -13.61 -9.14 11.85
CA HIS A 161 -13.71 -7.74 11.53
C HIS A 161 -13.44 -7.53 10.04
N TRP A 162 -13.55 -6.29 9.59
CA TRP A 162 -13.28 -5.91 8.22
C TRP A 162 -12.25 -4.79 8.20
N LEU A 163 -11.28 -4.89 7.33
CA LEU A 163 -10.32 -3.84 7.04
C LEU A 163 -10.74 -3.18 5.74
N HIS A 164 -11.25 -1.97 5.83
CA HIS A 164 -11.56 -1.14 4.68
C HIS A 164 -10.30 -0.42 4.23
N CYS A 165 -10.12 -0.29 2.92
CA CYS A 165 -9.02 0.43 2.32
C CYS A 165 -9.57 1.48 1.36
N VAL A 166 -9.08 2.72 1.45
CA VAL A 166 -9.27 3.74 0.44
C VAL A 166 -7.90 4.29 0.08
N SER A 167 -7.57 4.35 -1.21
CA SER A 167 -6.25 4.77 -1.68
C SER A 167 -6.32 5.55 -2.99
N ASN A 168 -5.29 6.36 -3.24
CA ASN A 168 -4.94 6.93 -4.52
C ASN A 168 -3.42 6.78 -4.76
N ASP A 169 -2.83 7.48 -5.71
CA ASP A 169 -1.40 7.37 -6.03
C ASP A 169 -0.47 7.83 -4.89
N CYS A 170 -0.96 8.70 -3.99
CA CYS A 170 -0.16 9.32 -2.93
C CYS A 170 -0.49 8.78 -1.54
N TRP A 171 -1.74 8.40 -1.30
CA TRP A 171 -2.28 8.14 0.03
C TRP A 171 -2.99 6.79 0.11
N THR A 172 -2.85 6.11 1.25
CA THR A 172 -3.60 4.90 1.58
C THR A 172 -4.10 4.99 3.01
N LEU A 173 -5.40 4.84 3.19
CA LEU A 173 -6.07 4.75 4.50
C LEU A 173 -6.58 3.34 4.70
N TYR A 174 -6.17 2.69 5.79
CA TYR A 174 -6.74 1.46 6.29
C TYR A 174 -7.63 1.75 7.50
N TYR A 175 -8.86 1.26 7.47
CA TYR A 175 -9.83 1.48 8.53
C TYR A 175 -10.45 0.15 9.00
N PRO A 176 -10.06 -0.37 10.17
CA PRO A 176 -10.65 -1.58 10.74
C PRO A 176 -12.02 -1.27 11.34
N HIS A 177 -13.00 -2.13 11.06
CA HIS A 177 -14.36 -1.99 11.60
C HIS A 177 -15.01 -3.35 11.83
N GLU A 178 -15.92 -3.46 12.82
CA GLU A 178 -16.65 -4.70 13.11
C GLU A 178 -17.60 -5.10 11.99
N LYS A 179 -18.18 -4.13 11.30
CA LYS A 179 -19.15 -4.34 10.22
C LYS A 179 -18.50 -4.07 8.85
N ARG A 180 -19.00 -4.76 7.83
CA ARG A 180 -18.62 -4.54 6.44
C ARG A 180 -19.41 -3.41 5.77
N GLY A 181 -20.61 -3.07 6.26
CA GLY A 181 -21.61 -2.26 5.57
C GLY A 181 -21.37 -0.76 5.55
N MET A 182 -22.48 -0.04 5.26
CA MET A 182 -22.48 1.43 5.19
C MET A 182 -22.05 2.08 6.52
N ASP A 183 -22.28 1.45 7.67
CA ASP A 183 -21.84 1.97 8.95
C ASP A 183 -20.32 2.21 8.94
N ALA A 184 -19.55 1.20 8.51
CA ALA A 184 -18.08 1.32 8.38
C ALA A 184 -17.65 2.40 7.39
N ILE A 185 -18.33 2.50 6.24
CA ILE A 185 -18.06 3.52 5.24
C ILE A 185 -18.30 4.92 5.81
N ASN A 186 -19.39 5.10 6.53
CA ASN A 186 -19.75 6.37 7.16
C ASN A 186 -18.76 6.74 8.27
N ASP A 187 -18.41 5.80 9.13
CA ASP A 187 -17.50 6.02 10.27
C ASP A 187 -16.07 6.32 9.80
N MET A 188 -15.60 5.73 8.69
CA MET A 188 -14.33 6.06 8.07
C MET A 188 -14.28 7.54 7.61
N GLY A 189 -15.40 8.10 7.16
CA GLY A 189 -15.58 9.53 6.92
C GLY A 189 -14.98 10.07 5.61
N VAL A 190 -14.46 9.24 4.73
CA VAL A 190 -13.90 9.64 3.41
C VAL A 190 -14.97 9.55 2.31
N LEU A 191 -15.47 8.34 2.04
CA LEU A 191 -16.34 8.07 0.90
C LEU A 191 -17.67 8.84 0.91
N PRO A 192 -18.33 9.11 2.05
CA PRO A 192 -19.58 9.88 2.04
C PRO A 192 -19.45 11.30 1.49
N ARG A 193 -18.23 11.86 1.53
CA ARG A 193 -17.92 13.22 1.04
C ARG A 193 -17.19 13.22 -0.31
N PHE A 194 -16.78 12.05 -0.80
CA PHE A 194 -16.02 11.89 -2.03
C PHE A 194 -16.89 12.21 -3.25
N LYS A 195 -16.37 12.94 -4.24
CA LYS A 195 -17.08 13.38 -5.46
C LYS A 195 -16.37 13.02 -6.75
N GLY A 196 -15.16 12.49 -6.67
CA GLY A 196 -14.35 12.07 -7.82
C GLY A 196 -14.82 10.77 -8.46
N VAL A 197 -13.90 10.05 -9.09
CA VAL A 197 -14.11 8.71 -9.64
C VAL A 197 -13.72 7.67 -8.59
N LEU A 198 -14.66 6.84 -8.16
CA LEU A 198 -14.43 5.74 -7.22
C LEU A 198 -14.27 4.41 -7.98
N CYS A 199 -13.07 3.84 -7.95
CA CYS A 199 -12.79 2.52 -8.50
C CYS A 199 -12.99 1.43 -7.44
N HIS A 200 -13.87 0.44 -7.70
CA HIS A 200 -14.23 -0.61 -6.73
C HIS A 200 -14.63 -1.94 -7.39
N ASP A 201 -14.84 -2.99 -6.59
CA ASP A 201 -15.13 -4.38 -7.00
C ASP A 201 -16.58 -4.67 -7.38
N HIS A 202 -17.42 -3.69 -7.54
CA HIS A 202 -18.88 -3.83 -7.74
C HIS A 202 -19.67 -4.15 -6.44
N TRP A 203 -19.11 -4.02 -5.25
CA TRP A 203 -19.89 -4.22 -4.04
C TRP A 203 -20.98 -3.15 -3.89
N LYS A 204 -22.24 -3.59 -3.70
CA LYS A 204 -23.41 -2.71 -3.78
C LYS A 204 -23.38 -1.47 -2.88
N PRO A 205 -22.85 -1.51 -1.66
CA PRO A 205 -22.75 -0.32 -0.83
C PRO A 205 -21.95 0.83 -1.47
N TYR A 206 -20.94 0.56 -2.27
CA TYR A 206 -20.19 1.62 -2.97
C TYR A 206 -21.08 2.42 -3.92
N TYR A 207 -22.04 1.80 -4.59
CA TYR A 207 -23.02 2.49 -5.46
C TYR A 207 -24.01 3.40 -4.73
N LYS A 208 -23.99 3.42 -3.40
CA LYS A 208 -24.74 4.40 -2.60
C LYS A 208 -23.99 5.70 -2.39
N ILE A 209 -22.73 5.74 -2.74
CA ILE A 209 -21.91 6.95 -2.69
C ILE A 209 -22.26 7.80 -3.92
N ASP A 210 -22.56 9.07 -3.71
CA ASP A 210 -22.90 10.03 -4.76
C ASP A 210 -21.62 10.56 -5.43
N CYS A 211 -21.06 9.74 -6.32
CA CYS A 211 -19.83 10.04 -7.08
C CYS A 211 -19.87 9.33 -8.44
N THR A 212 -18.85 9.52 -9.25
CA THR A 212 -18.65 8.74 -10.47
C THR A 212 -18.05 7.38 -10.14
N HIS A 213 -18.60 6.29 -10.72
CA HIS A 213 -18.11 4.94 -10.45
C HIS A 213 -17.24 4.40 -11.58
N ALA A 214 -16.19 3.69 -11.23
CA ALA A 214 -15.40 2.84 -12.12
C ALA A 214 -15.27 1.45 -11.51
N LEU A 215 -15.26 0.41 -12.35
CA LEU A 215 -15.10 -0.95 -11.86
C LEU A 215 -13.66 -1.43 -11.99
N CYS A 216 -13.19 -2.08 -10.94
CA CYS A 216 -11.82 -2.61 -10.87
C CYS A 216 -11.63 -3.78 -11.84
N ASN A 217 -10.96 -3.56 -12.96
CA ASN A 217 -10.74 -4.58 -13.97
C ASN A 217 -9.81 -5.71 -13.49
N ALA A 218 -9.00 -5.52 -12.47
CA ALA A 218 -8.24 -6.61 -11.86
C ALA A 218 -9.17 -7.70 -11.28
N HIS A 219 -10.31 -7.32 -10.71
CA HIS A 219 -11.35 -8.25 -10.26
C HIS A 219 -12.03 -8.92 -11.45
N HIS A 220 -12.39 -8.17 -12.49
CA HIS A 220 -12.97 -8.74 -13.72
C HIS A 220 -12.04 -9.75 -14.38
N LEU A 221 -10.76 -9.45 -14.53
CA LEU A 221 -9.79 -10.36 -15.14
C LEU A 221 -9.67 -11.68 -14.38
N ARG A 222 -9.68 -11.66 -13.04
CA ARG A 222 -9.69 -12.88 -12.21
C ARG A 222 -10.98 -13.70 -12.40
N GLU A 223 -12.13 -13.03 -12.43
CA GLU A 223 -13.42 -13.70 -12.63
C GLU A 223 -13.58 -14.25 -14.06
N LEU A 224 -13.08 -13.54 -15.08
CA LEU A 224 -13.04 -13.99 -16.46
C LEU A 224 -12.12 -15.20 -16.64
N THR A 225 -10.93 -15.18 -15.99
CA THR A 225 -10.03 -16.33 -15.97
C THR A 225 -10.72 -17.55 -15.37
N ARG A 226 -11.39 -17.40 -14.23
CA ARG A 226 -12.15 -18.49 -13.60
C ARG A 226 -13.29 -19.00 -14.53
N ALA A 227 -14.04 -18.07 -15.15
CA ALA A 227 -15.14 -18.46 -16.05
C ALA A 227 -14.65 -19.25 -17.26
N TRP A 228 -13.48 -18.91 -17.78
CA TRP A 228 -12.83 -19.63 -18.86
C TRP A 228 -12.27 -20.99 -18.39
N GLU A 229 -11.45 -21.02 -17.33
CA GLU A 229 -10.73 -22.22 -16.92
C GLU A 229 -11.60 -23.26 -16.18
N GLN A 230 -12.64 -22.81 -15.45
CA GLN A 230 -13.48 -23.70 -14.64
C GLN A 230 -14.87 -23.96 -15.22
N ASP A 231 -15.40 -23.02 -16.00
CA ASP A 231 -16.75 -23.10 -16.56
C ASP A 231 -16.73 -23.21 -18.12
N ASP A 232 -15.55 -23.41 -18.77
CA ASP A 232 -15.32 -23.54 -20.22
C ASP A 232 -15.93 -22.40 -21.08
N GLN A 233 -16.01 -21.19 -20.53
CA GLN A 233 -16.62 -20.04 -21.18
C GLN A 233 -15.67 -19.35 -22.15
N GLN A 234 -15.77 -19.61 -23.46
CA GLN A 234 -14.87 -19.03 -24.46
C GLN A 234 -15.01 -17.50 -24.60
N TRP A 235 -16.25 -17.00 -24.44
CA TRP A 235 -16.46 -15.54 -24.39
C TRP A 235 -15.64 -14.84 -23.29
N ALA A 236 -15.45 -15.50 -22.15
CA ALA A 236 -14.72 -14.92 -21.02
C ALA A 236 -13.22 -14.73 -21.36
N GLN A 237 -12.61 -15.73 -22.03
CA GLN A 237 -11.22 -15.60 -22.50
C GLN A 237 -11.07 -14.46 -23.51
N LYS A 238 -12.00 -14.36 -24.49
CA LYS A 238 -11.99 -13.29 -25.49
C LYS A 238 -12.12 -11.91 -24.85
N LEU A 239 -12.99 -11.78 -23.86
CA LEU A 239 -13.21 -10.52 -23.17
C LEU A 239 -12.01 -10.14 -22.30
N LYS A 240 -11.39 -11.09 -21.60
CA LYS A 240 -10.13 -10.89 -20.88
C LYS A 240 -9.05 -10.32 -21.81
N ASN A 241 -8.80 -10.98 -22.94
CA ASN A 241 -7.81 -10.54 -23.92
C ASN A 241 -8.14 -9.14 -24.50
N LEU A 242 -9.43 -8.83 -24.67
CA LEU A 242 -9.85 -7.51 -25.11
C LEU A 242 -9.52 -6.44 -24.05
N LEU A 243 -9.87 -6.65 -22.77
CA LEU A 243 -9.59 -5.71 -21.69
C LEU A 243 -8.09 -5.47 -21.54
N GLU A 244 -7.26 -6.53 -21.58
CA GLU A 244 -5.80 -6.41 -21.55
C GLU A 244 -5.24 -5.64 -22.75
N THR A 245 -5.85 -5.83 -23.94
CA THR A 245 -5.47 -5.09 -25.15
C THR A 245 -5.82 -3.62 -25.04
N ILE A 246 -7.02 -3.30 -24.54
CA ILE A 246 -7.45 -1.93 -24.30
C ILE A 246 -6.51 -1.25 -23.30
N ASN A 247 -6.20 -1.93 -22.18
CA ASN A 247 -5.32 -1.37 -21.15
C ASN A 247 -3.95 -0.99 -21.73
N ARG A 248 -3.34 -1.84 -22.54
CA ARG A 248 -2.08 -1.51 -23.24
C ARG A 248 -2.23 -0.28 -24.12
N LYS A 249 -3.33 -0.20 -24.90
CA LYS A 249 -3.59 0.92 -25.80
C LYS A 249 -3.81 2.23 -25.06
N VAL A 250 -4.49 2.21 -23.91
CA VAL A 250 -4.64 3.36 -23.03
C VAL A 250 -3.28 3.82 -22.49
N THR A 251 -2.43 2.88 -22.04
CA THR A 251 -1.07 3.18 -21.60
C THR A 251 -0.23 3.80 -22.71
N ASP A 252 -0.26 3.19 -23.93
CA ASP A 252 0.47 3.71 -25.10
C ASP A 252 0.01 5.12 -25.52
N ALA A 253 -1.27 5.41 -25.29
CA ALA A 253 -1.90 6.70 -25.61
C ALA A 253 -1.71 7.78 -24.53
N GLY A 254 -1.08 7.45 -23.40
CA GLY A 254 -0.82 8.38 -22.32
C GLY A 254 -1.99 8.58 -21.34
N GLY A 255 -2.94 7.62 -21.25
CA GLY A 255 -3.97 7.60 -20.23
C GLY A 255 -5.41 7.52 -20.73
N ALA A 256 -5.72 7.96 -21.95
CA ALA A 256 -7.05 7.87 -22.52
C ALA A 256 -7.03 7.58 -24.03
N LEU A 257 -8.08 6.96 -24.54
CA LEU A 257 -8.27 6.73 -25.98
C LEU A 257 -9.10 7.87 -26.59
N ASN A 258 -8.89 8.12 -27.89
CA ASN A 258 -9.79 9.02 -28.62
C ASN A 258 -11.18 8.38 -28.80
N VAL A 259 -12.19 9.21 -29.06
CA VAL A 259 -13.60 8.78 -29.13
C VAL A 259 -13.84 7.67 -30.15
N GLN A 260 -13.16 7.72 -31.30
CA GLN A 260 -13.36 6.71 -32.36
C GLN A 260 -12.81 5.33 -31.94
N GLU A 261 -11.65 5.30 -31.32
CA GLU A 261 -11.06 4.06 -30.80
C GLU A 261 -11.88 3.50 -29.64
N SER A 262 -12.31 4.36 -28.71
CA SER A 262 -13.18 3.97 -27.60
C SER A 262 -14.48 3.34 -28.12
N LEU A 263 -15.15 3.94 -29.10
CA LEU A 263 -16.35 3.38 -29.74
C LEU A 263 -16.09 2.02 -30.40
N LYS A 264 -14.96 1.87 -31.12
CA LYS A 264 -14.57 0.60 -31.74
C LYS A 264 -14.41 -0.52 -30.71
N TYR A 265 -13.77 -0.22 -29.56
CA TYR A 265 -13.61 -1.23 -28.50
C TYR A 265 -14.92 -1.53 -27.78
N ARG A 266 -15.80 -0.56 -27.57
CA ARG A 266 -17.16 -0.80 -27.03
C ARG A 266 -17.98 -1.72 -27.95
N LEU A 267 -17.90 -1.56 -29.26
CA LEU A 267 -18.57 -2.45 -30.20
C LEU A 267 -18.06 -3.91 -30.11
N LYS A 268 -16.71 -4.07 -30.01
CA LYS A 268 -16.11 -5.41 -29.81
C LYS A 268 -16.53 -6.03 -28.48
N TYR A 269 -16.54 -5.24 -27.43
CA TYR A 269 -16.96 -5.65 -26.08
C TYR A 269 -18.40 -6.19 -26.13
N ARG A 270 -19.33 -5.43 -26.67
CA ARG A 270 -20.73 -5.83 -26.79
C ARG A 270 -20.91 -7.08 -27.67
N ALA A 271 -20.12 -7.23 -28.73
CA ALA A 271 -20.17 -8.42 -29.60
C ALA A 271 -19.73 -9.68 -28.83
N ILE A 272 -18.72 -9.60 -27.99
CA ILE A 272 -18.26 -10.69 -27.11
C ILE A 272 -19.33 -11.02 -26.06
N LEU A 273 -19.96 -10.04 -25.45
CA LEU A 273 -21.04 -10.28 -24.49
C LEU A 273 -22.27 -10.97 -25.14
N LYS A 274 -22.62 -10.61 -26.41
CA LYS A 274 -23.65 -11.33 -27.16
C LYS A 274 -23.30 -12.81 -27.43
N GLN A 275 -22.03 -13.11 -27.70
CA GLN A 275 -21.56 -14.49 -27.75
C GLN A 275 -21.71 -15.18 -26.40
N GLY A 276 -21.42 -14.50 -25.31
CA GLY A 276 -21.60 -14.99 -23.94
C GLY A 276 -23.06 -15.37 -23.62
N ASP A 277 -24.04 -14.66 -24.17
CA ASP A 277 -25.48 -15.05 -24.04
C ASP A 277 -25.79 -16.41 -24.65
N ILE A 278 -25.11 -16.78 -25.72
CA ILE A 278 -25.27 -18.07 -26.37
C ILE A 278 -24.57 -19.17 -25.56
N GLU A 279 -23.35 -18.93 -25.09
CA GLU A 279 -22.55 -19.90 -24.32
C GLU A 279 -23.09 -20.10 -22.89
N CYS A 280 -23.68 -19.05 -22.31
CA CYS A 280 -24.20 -19.05 -20.95
C CYS A 280 -25.64 -18.49 -20.90
N PRO A 281 -26.64 -19.20 -21.44
CA PRO A 281 -28.01 -18.70 -21.52
C PRO A 281 -28.65 -18.51 -20.15
N GLU A 282 -29.68 -17.68 -20.06
CA GLU A 282 -30.46 -17.53 -18.85
C GLU A 282 -31.11 -18.85 -18.42
N PRO A 283 -31.09 -19.18 -17.14
CA PRO A 283 -31.75 -20.40 -16.67
C PRO A 283 -33.26 -20.30 -16.85
N ILE A 284 -33.84 -21.31 -17.52
CA ILE A 284 -35.28 -21.39 -17.75
C ILE A 284 -36.01 -21.66 -16.43
N ARG A 285 -37.06 -20.91 -16.13
CA ARG A 285 -37.90 -21.16 -14.97
C ARG A 285 -38.61 -22.51 -15.09
N PRO A 286 -38.40 -23.46 -14.17
CA PRO A 286 -39.19 -24.68 -14.17
C PRO A 286 -40.65 -24.34 -13.86
N LYS A 287 -41.59 -24.90 -14.65
CA LYS A 287 -43.06 -24.69 -14.53
C LYS A 287 -43.66 -25.25 -13.21
N LYS A 288 -42.87 -25.64 -12.22
CA LYS A 288 -43.38 -26.20 -10.95
C LYS A 288 -43.99 -25.12 -10.08
N LYS A 289 -45.32 -25.21 -9.85
CA LYS A 289 -46.07 -24.42 -8.89
C LYS A 289 -45.51 -24.63 -7.48
N GLY A 290 -45.19 -23.55 -6.74
CA GLY A 290 -45.03 -23.59 -5.28
C GLY A 290 -43.66 -23.11 -4.71
N LYS A 291 -42.58 -22.92 -5.46
CA LYS A 291 -41.34 -22.35 -4.94
C LYS A 291 -41.21 -20.88 -5.32
N ARG A 292 -41.52 -19.96 -4.36
CA ARG A 292 -41.18 -18.52 -4.46
C ARG A 292 -39.67 -18.39 -4.18
N GLY A 293 -38.93 -17.92 -5.17
CA GLY A 293 -37.50 -17.64 -5.04
C GLY A 293 -36.86 -17.22 -6.36
N ARG A 294 -35.74 -16.47 -6.29
CA ARG A 294 -34.94 -16.12 -7.47
C ARG A 294 -34.22 -17.37 -7.96
N ILE A 295 -34.25 -17.64 -9.29
CA ILE A 295 -33.48 -18.73 -9.88
C ILE A 295 -32.00 -18.46 -9.65
N LYS A 296 -31.25 -19.45 -9.13
CA LYS A 296 -29.80 -19.36 -8.96
C LYS A 296 -29.14 -19.40 -10.35
N LYS A 297 -28.52 -18.28 -10.73
CA LYS A 297 -27.71 -18.16 -11.93
C LYS A 297 -26.30 -18.71 -11.67
N SER A 298 -25.62 -19.20 -12.71
CA SER A 298 -24.21 -19.56 -12.61
C SER A 298 -23.34 -18.32 -12.29
N LYS A 299 -22.14 -18.54 -11.78
CA LYS A 299 -21.20 -17.43 -11.53
C LYS A 299 -20.84 -16.70 -12.82
N SER A 300 -20.63 -17.46 -13.91
CA SER A 300 -20.33 -16.90 -15.24
C SER A 300 -21.50 -16.10 -15.81
N ARG A 301 -22.76 -16.53 -15.59
CA ARG A 301 -23.94 -15.75 -16.00
C ARG A 301 -24.06 -14.44 -15.20
N ASN A 302 -23.84 -14.48 -13.90
CA ASN A 302 -23.83 -13.27 -13.08
C ASN A 302 -22.73 -12.28 -13.51
N LEU A 303 -21.56 -12.79 -13.87
CA LEU A 303 -20.46 -11.97 -14.38
C LEU A 303 -20.84 -11.32 -15.73
N LEU A 304 -21.39 -12.10 -16.66
CA LEU A 304 -21.81 -11.61 -17.96
C LEU A 304 -22.83 -10.47 -17.86
N GLU A 305 -23.87 -10.66 -17.02
CA GLU A 305 -24.90 -9.64 -16.80
C GLU A 305 -24.30 -8.38 -16.16
N ARG A 306 -23.45 -8.54 -15.15
CA ARG A 306 -22.79 -7.40 -14.49
C ARG A 306 -21.94 -6.60 -15.48
N LEU A 307 -21.14 -7.26 -16.30
CA LEU A 307 -20.32 -6.60 -17.33
C LEU A 307 -21.17 -5.88 -18.38
N ARG A 308 -22.38 -6.38 -18.67
CA ARG A 308 -23.34 -5.72 -19.55
C ARG A 308 -23.98 -4.51 -18.88
N ASP A 309 -24.53 -4.72 -17.70
CA ASP A 309 -25.33 -3.69 -17.00
C ASP A 309 -24.47 -2.49 -16.58
N TYR A 310 -23.18 -2.72 -16.33
CA TYR A 310 -22.22 -1.72 -15.89
C TYR A 310 -21.07 -1.50 -16.91
N GLU A 311 -21.40 -1.61 -18.21
CA GLU A 311 -20.42 -1.42 -19.29
C GLU A 311 -19.68 -0.08 -19.17
N GLN A 312 -20.40 1.00 -18.85
CA GLN A 312 -19.79 2.33 -18.73
C GLN A 312 -18.75 2.36 -17.63
N ASP A 313 -19.05 1.79 -16.47
CA ASP A 313 -18.15 1.79 -15.32
C ASP A 313 -16.95 0.83 -15.52
N ALA A 314 -17.19 -0.32 -16.18
CA ALA A 314 -16.15 -1.30 -16.51
C ALA A 314 -15.15 -0.78 -17.56
N LEU A 315 -15.60 0.09 -18.47
CA LEU A 315 -14.81 0.63 -19.56
C LEU A 315 -14.41 2.10 -19.36
N ARG A 316 -14.67 2.70 -18.20
CA ARG A 316 -14.34 4.10 -17.91
C ARG A 316 -12.87 4.40 -18.09
N PHE A 317 -11.98 3.48 -17.74
CA PHE A 317 -10.54 3.62 -17.89
C PHE A 317 -10.05 3.88 -19.32
N MET A 318 -10.93 3.73 -20.33
CA MET A 318 -10.60 4.11 -21.70
C MET A 318 -10.80 5.59 -21.99
N ASP A 319 -11.70 6.21 -21.24
CA ASP A 319 -12.19 7.57 -21.56
C ASP A 319 -11.56 8.62 -20.64
N ASN A 320 -10.97 8.18 -19.52
CA ASN A 320 -10.44 9.10 -18.51
C ASN A 320 -9.37 8.41 -17.65
#